data_9aa15d8d92992d08edff45a65f69f5e6
#
_entry.id   9aa15d8d92992d08edff45a65f69f5e6
#
_cell.length_a   1.000
_cell.length_b   1.000
_cell.length_c   1.000
_cell.angle_alpha   90.00
_cell.angle_beta   90.00
_cell.angle_gamma   90.00
#
_symmetry.space_group_name_H-M   'P 1'
#
loop_
_entity.id
_entity.type
_entity.pdbx_description
1 polymer ?
#
loop_
_entity_poly.entity_id
_entity_poly.type
_entity_poly.pdbx_seq_one_letter_code
_entity_poly.pdbx_strand_id
1 'polypeptide(L)'
;MIKIGMVGVSPGNGHPYSFSSIINGYDPDGLARSGWDVIYNYVRERDRSDVGFDDAAVTHVWTQDSDETKRLQAACKIPHTVD
;
A
#
# COMPACT_ATOMS: atom_id res chain seq x y z
N MET A 1 -12.38 -6.30 -13.57
CA MET A 1 -11.59 -5.66 -12.49
C MET A 1 -10.41 -4.89 -13.09
N ILE A 2 -10.17 -3.68 -12.62
CA ILE A 2 -9.02 -2.89 -13.02
C ILE A 2 -7.81 -3.35 -12.19
N LYS A 3 -6.71 -3.69 -12.85
CA LYS A 3 -5.46 -4.09 -12.22
C LYS A 3 -4.46 -2.94 -12.30
N ILE A 4 -3.88 -2.57 -11.17
CA ILE A 4 -2.99 -1.42 -11.05
C ILE A 4 -1.60 -1.90 -10.64
N GLY A 5 -0.57 -1.34 -11.28
CA GLY A 5 0.81 -1.52 -10.85
C GLY A 5 1.29 -0.28 -10.11
N MET A 6 1.93 -0.47 -8.96
CA MET A 6 2.52 0.62 -8.20
C MET A 6 4.03 0.63 -8.44
N VAL A 7 4.57 1.75 -8.88
CA VAL A 7 5.97 1.86 -9.32
C VAL A 7 6.66 2.98 -8.57
N GLY A 8 7.66 2.61 -7.76
CA GLY A 8 8.55 3.56 -7.10
C GLY A 8 8.00 4.18 -5.82
N VAL A 9 8.91 4.46 -4.90
CA VAL A 9 8.64 5.25 -3.69
C VAL A 9 9.75 6.28 -3.57
N SER A 10 9.38 7.56 -3.59
CA SER A 10 10.35 8.65 -3.44
C SER A 10 10.49 9.04 -1.97
N PRO A 11 11.67 9.49 -1.52
CA PRO A 11 11.83 9.98 -0.16
C PRO A 11 10.82 11.08 0.16
N GLY A 12 10.16 10.97 1.30
CA GLY A 12 9.17 11.94 1.76
C GLY A 12 7.82 11.86 1.07
N ASN A 13 7.62 10.93 0.13
CA ASN A 13 6.36 10.77 -0.59
C ASN A 13 5.78 9.39 -0.31
N GLY A 14 4.80 9.31 0.58
CA GLY A 14 4.14 8.07 0.97
C GLY A 14 2.89 7.73 0.17
N HIS A 15 2.61 8.43 -0.94
CA HIS A 15 1.42 8.18 -1.74
C HIS A 15 1.27 6.72 -2.18
N PRO A 16 2.34 5.97 -2.54
CA PRO A 16 2.17 4.55 -2.84
C PRO A 16 1.54 3.75 -1.70
N TYR A 17 1.89 4.07 -0.45
CA TYR A 17 1.29 3.43 0.72
C TYR A 17 -0.15 3.85 0.92
N SER A 18 -0.44 5.16 0.86
CA SER A 18 -1.80 5.64 1.10
C SER A 18 -2.77 5.20 0.00
N PHE A 19 -2.39 5.34 -1.25
CA PHE A 19 -3.25 4.94 -2.37
C PHE A 19 -3.47 3.44 -2.39
N SER A 20 -2.42 2.64 -2.19
CA SER A 20 -2.56 1.19 -2.17
C SER A 20 -3.41 0.72 -0.98
N SER A 21 -3.28 1.36 0.17
CA SER A 21 -4.10 1.05 1.35
C SER A 21 -5.59 1.34 1.10
N ILE A 22 -5.87 2.43 0.42
CA ILE A 22 -7.25 2.81 0.11
C ILE A 22 -7.85 1.84 -0.91
N ILE A 23 -7.10 1.48 -1.93
CA ILE A 23 -7.59 0.61 -3.01
C ILE A 23 -7.72 -0.83 -2.55
N ASN A 24 -6.71 -1.38 -1.87
CA ASN A 24 -6.66 -2.79 -1.49
C ASN A 24 -7.19 -3.10 -0.10
N GLY A 25 -7.32 -2.08 0.76
CA GLY A 25 -7.28 -2.30 2.20
C GLY A 25 -5.82 -2.48 2.65
N TYR A 26 -5.62 -2.66 3.93
CA TYR A 26 -4.26 -2.74 4.47
C TYR A 26 -4.19 -3.75 5.61
N ASP A 27 -2.96 -4.24 5.84
CA ASP A 27 -2.65 -5.01 7.04
C ASP A 27 -2.21 -4.04 8.14
N PRO A 28 -2.94 -3.93 9.26
CA PRO A 28 -2.61 -2.95 10.30
C PRO A 28 -1.18 -3.10 10.84
N ASP A 29 -0.72 -4.32 11.05
CA ASP A 29 0.63 -4.55 11.58
C ASP A 29 1.70 -4.19 10.55
N GLY A 30 1.49 -4.57 9.29
CA GLY A 30 2.42 -4.24 8.21
C GLY A 30 2.52 -2.74 7.98
N LEU A 31 1.39 -2.06 7.97
CA LEU A 31 1.38 -0.61 7.77
C LEU A 31 1.99 0.12 8.96
N ALA A 32 1.72 -0.33 10.19
CA ALA A 32 2.32 0.28 11.39
C ALA A 32 3.85 0.17 11.38
N ARG A 33 4.39 -0.90 10.79
CA ARG A 33 5.85 -1.12 10.71
C ARG A 33 6.49 -0.46 9.50
N SER A 34 5.69 0.14 8.61
CA SER A 34 6.21 0.66 7.34
C SER A 34 7.09 1.90 7.50
N GLY A 35 7.02 2.58 8.64
CA GLY A 35 7.69 3.86 8.86
C GLY A 35 6.87 5.07 8.45
N TRP A 36 5.66 4.87 7.94
CA TRP A 36 4.78 5.94 7.49
C TRP A 36 3.67 6.19 8.51
N ASP A 37 4.03 6.68 9.69
CA ASP A 37 3.11 6.85 10.82
C ASP A 37 1.93 7.76 10.49
N VAL A 38 2.17 8.82 9.72
CA VAL A 38 1.11 9.76 9.31
C VAL A 38 0.05 9.03 8.49
N ILE A 39 0.48 8.17 7.56
CA ILE A 39 -0.43 7.39 6.72
C ILE A 39 -1.18 6.36 7.56
N TYR A 40 -0.48 5.63 8.42
CA TYR A 40 -1.10 4.65 9.30
C TYR A 40 -2.17 5.32 10.18
N ASN A 41 -1.86 6.46 10.78
CA ASN A 41 -2.79 7.18 11.64
C ASN A 41 -4.00 7.69 10.87
N TYR A 42 -3.81 8.10 9.61
CA TYR A 42 -4.91 8.57 8.77
C TYR A 42 -5.85 7.42 8.39
N VAL A 43 -5.31 6.31 7.87
CA VAL A 43 -6.18 5.24 7.35
C VAL A 43 -6.89 4.46 8.45
N ARG A 44 -6.27 4.30 9.63
CA ARG A 44 -6.90 3.56 10.72
C ARG A 44 -8.14 4.28 11.29
N GLU A 45 -8.25 5.59 11.07
CA GLU A 45 -9.42 6.37 11.48
C GLU A 45 -10.56 6.31 10.48
N ARG A 46 -10.33 5.76 9.28
CA ARG A 46 -11.37 5.58 8.29
C ARG A 46 -12.17 4.33 8.60
N ASP A 47 -13.46 4.35 8.26
CA ASP A 47 -14.29 3.16 8.36
C ASP A 47 -13.74 2.07 7.42
N ARG A 48 -13.85 0.82 7.84
CA ARG A 48 -13.41 -0.31 7.00
C ARG A 48 -14.11 -0.34 5.65
N SER A 49 -15.33 0.16 5.59
CA SER A 49 -16.10 0.26 4.33
C SER A 49 -15.53 1.31 3.36
N ASP A 50 -14.69 2.21 3.84
CA ASP A 50 -14.09 3.26 3.01
C ASP A 50 -12.81 2.81 2.32
N VAL A 51 -12.30 1.63 2.63
CA VAL A 51 -11.08 1.07 2.04
C VAL A 51 -11.39 -0.27 1.39
N GLY A 52 -10.62 -0.60 0.36
CA GLY A 52 -10.83 -1.82 -0.41
C GLY A 52 -11.90 -1.62 -1.48
N PHE A 53 -11.46 -1.57 -2.74
CA PHE A 53 -12.38 -1.38 -3.87
C PHE A 53 -12.81 -2.75 -4.41
N ASP A 54 -14.07 -2.84 -4.86
CA ASP A 54 -14.60 -4.09 -5.44
C ASP A 54 -14.14 -4.30 -6.89
N ASP A 55 -13.85 -3.22 -7.61
CA ASP A 55 -13.63 -3.22 -9.05
C ASP A 55 -12.21 -2.84 -9.47
N ALA A 56 -11.32 -2.62 -8.51
CA ALA A 56 -9.93 -2.28 -8.78
C ALA A 56 -9.03 -2.82 -7.67
N ALA A 57 -7.81 -3.20 -8.03
CA ALA A 57 -6.83 -3.68 -7.07
C ALA A 57 -5.41 -3.32 -7.52
N VAL A 58 -4.56 -2.98 -6.57
CA VAL A 58 -3.11 -2.92 -6.81
C VAL A 58 -2.60 -4.34 -6.75
N THR A 59 -2.16 -4.87 -7.88
CA THR A 59 -1.79 -6.29 -8.01
C THR A 59 -0.28 -6.50 -8.03
N HIS A 60 0.47 -5.50 -8.43
CA HIS A 60 1.93 -5.59 -8.60
C HIS A 60 2.59 -4.34 -8.03
N VAL A 61 3.77 -4.52 -7.46
CA VAL A 61 4.58 -3.42 -6.94
C VAL A 61 6.05 -3.61 -7.29
N TRP A 62 6.69 -2.51 -7.63
CA TRP A 62 8.14 -2.40 -7.80
C TRP A 62 8.61 -1.10 -7.17
N THR A 63 9.70 -1.14 -6.43
CA THR A 63 10.40 0.07 -5.98
C THR A 63 11.89 -0.07 -6.24
N GLN A 64 12.61 1.02 -6.07
CA GLN A 64 14.05 1.08 -6.25
C GLN A 64 14.82 0.27 -5.21
N ASP A 65 14.17 -0.05 -4.08
CA ASP A 65 14.76 -0.79 -2.96
C ASP A 65 13.91 -2.03 -2.67
N SER A 66 14.50 -3.22 -2.74
CA SER A 66 13.78 -4.46 -2.54
C SER A 66 13.14 -4.58 -1.15
N ASP A 67 13.76 -4.00 -0.12
CA ASP A 67 13.18 -4.00 1.22
C ASP A 67 11.93 -3.11 1.29
N GLU A 68 11.96 -1.97 0.61
CA GLU A 68 10.80 -1.09 0.49
C GLU A 68 9.66 -1.78 -0.27
N THR A 69 9.98 -2.50 -1.34
CA THR A 69 9.00 -3.28 -2.09
C THR A 69 8.28 -4.27 -1.19
N LYS A 70 9.02 -4.99 -0.35
CA LYS A 70 8.44 -5.97 0.57
C LYS A 70 7.60 -5.31 1.66
N ARG A 71 8.04 -4.15 2.17
CA ARG A 71 7.26 -3.41 3.17
C ARG A 71 5.94 -2.93 2.60
N LEU A 72 5.97 -2.39 1.39
CA LEU A 72 4.76 -1.92 0.71
C LEU A 72 3.81 -3.09 0.41
N GLN A 73 4.35 -4.21 -0.08
CA GLN A 73 3.56 -5.40 -0.32
C GLN A 73 2.85 -5.87 0.96
N ALA A 74 3.58 -5.97 2.06
CA ALA A 74 3.02 -6.45 3.32
C ALA A 74 1.98 -5.48 3.89
N ALA A 75 2.26 -4.17 3.81
CA ALA A 75 1.36 -3.16 4.35
C ALA A 75 0.03 -3.08 3.59
N CYS A 76 0.05 -3.25 2.29
CA CYS A 76 -1.08 -2.94 1.41
C CYS A 76 -1.65 -4.17 0.70
N LYS A 77 -1.32 -5.37 1.15
CA LYS A 77 -1.89 -6.63 0.65
C LYS A 77 -1.71 -6.78 -0.86
N ILE A 78 -0.54 -6.44 -1.38
CA ILE A 78 -0.26 -6.53 -2.80
C ILE A 78 0.26 -7.95 -3.09
N PRO A 79 -0.38 -8.71 -4.00
CA PRO A 79 -0.03 -10.13 -4.19
C PRO A 79 1.32 -10.36 -4.86
N HIS A 80 1.76 -9.47 -5.74
CA HIS A 80 2.96 -9.73 -6.54
C HIS A 80 3.97 -8.61 -6.46
N THR A 81 5.26 -8.98 -6.40
CA THR A 81 6.37 -8.03 -6.58
C THR A 81 6.98 -8.23 -7.97
N VAL A 82 7.57 -7.17 -8.50
CA VAL A 82 8.29 -7.18 -9.77
C VAL A 82 9.75 -6.88 -9.48
N ASP A 83 10.65 -7.68 -10.03
CA ASP A 83 12.10 -7.48 -9.87
C ASP A 83 12.67 -6.50 -10.90
#